data_ac665cfe14dbb7b795a6536df2090b46
#
_entry.id   ac665cfe14dbb7b795a6536df2090b46
#
_cell.length_a   1.000
_cell.length_b   1.000
_cell.length_c   1.000
_cell.angle_alpha   90.00
_cell.angle_beta   90.00
_cell.angle_gamma   90.00
#
_symmetry.space_group_name_H-M   'P 1'
#
loop_
_entity.id
_entity.type
_entity.pdbx_description
1 polymer ?
#
loop_
_entity_poly.entity_id
_entity_poly.type
_entity_poly.pdbx_seq_one_letter_code
_entity_poly.pdbx_strand_id
1 'polypeptide(L)'
;MQRVSCCELPVVKIENYDYGSQIKSIDFHFAPLEKLKSTLPYPHRHDFYHVVWVTCGSGHHIIDSIRYEVKPNTLFFMAPGQIHDFVLSEDATGFTMNFSPEFFAFKTHSRQSLTDIPIFDFENLNSALYIDESRAKSLRVVLDSIIEEYTAEESGYEDVIWSYLRIFLIKVSRTTAPDSTTDLSTRSQLLSRRFKSALEKNFITFNETIDYARMLKVTERVLNEATRQALGNTAAQLIRERVMLEAKRLLLHSEISVAEIAERLGFDDPAYFSRCFKKHTSRSPIEFRKSMAIFNL
;
A
#
# COMPACT_ATOMS: atom_id res chain seq x y z
N MET A 1 -16.26 23.78 16.42
CA MET A 1 -14.86 23.54 15.98
C MET A 1 -14.10 22.94 17.16
N GLN A 2 -14.09 21.62 17.29
CA GLN A 2 -13.25 20.94 18.28
C GLN A 2 -11.85 20.86 17.70
N ARG A 3 -10.88 21.46 18.39
CA ARG A 3 -9.45 21.26 18.10
C ARG A 3 -9.12 19.82 18.42
N VAL A 4 -8.94 19.00 17.39
CA VAL A 4 -8.37 17.67 17.52
C VAL A 4 -6.90 17.87 17.92
N SER A 5 -6.51 17.24 19.03
CA SER A 5 -5.14 17.22 19.52
C SER A 5 -4.21 16.66 18.42
N CYS A 6 -3.25 17.47 18.02
CA CYS A 6 -2.45 17.38 16.81
C CYS A 6 -1.22 16.48 17.03
N CYS A 7 -1.35 15.16 17.12
CA CYS A 7 -0.17 14.34 17.32
C CYS A 7 0.00 13.12 16.38
N GLU A 8 -1.05 12.63 15.72
CA GLU A 8 -0.90 11.50 14.81
C GLU A 8 -1.93 11.59 13.67
N LEU A 9 -1.49 11.29 12.44
CA LEU A 9 -2.43 11.07 11.35
C LEU A 9 -3.38 9.93 11.72
N PRO A 10 -4.68 10.09 11.48
CA PRO A 10 -5.64 9.05 11.78
C PRO A 10 -5.29 7.79 10.99
N VAL A 11 -5.13 6.69 11.71
CA VAL A 11 -5.09 5.35 11.14
C VAL A 11 -6.51 4.84 11.12
N VAL A 12 -7.07 4.71 9.94
CA VAL A 12 -8.40 4.15 9.76
C VAL A 12 -8.27 2.64 9.73
N LYS A 13 -8.89 1.97 10.69
CA LYS A 13 -8.95 0.52 10.76
C LYS A 13 -10.11 0.01 9.92
N ILE A 14 -9.95 -1.20 9.36
CA ILE A 14 -10.98 -1.82 8.53
C ILE A 14 -12.30 -1.98 9.28
N GLU A 15 -12.25 -2.29 10.58
CA GLU A 15 -13.41 -2.43 11.47
C GLU A 15 -14.17 -1.11 11.72
N ASN A 16 -13.50 0.04 11.54
CA ASN A 16 -14.05 1.37 11.78
C ASN A 16 -14.42 2.10 10.49
N TYR A 17 -14.29 1.44 9.35
CA TYR A 17 -14.59 2.05 8.05
C TYR A 17 -16.10 1.96 7.79
N ASP A 18 -16.81 3.00 8.22
CA ASP A 18 -18.27 3.07 8.10
C ASP A 18 -18.69 3.53 6.71
N TYR A 19 -19.20 2.60 5.92
CA TYR A 19 -19.85 2.88 4.63
C TYR A 19 -21.37 3.00 4.74
N GLY A 20 -21.92 3.16 5.96
CA GLY A 20 -23.36 3.18 6.18
C GLY A 20 -24.04 1.81 5.96
N SER A 21 -23.27 0.73 5.92
CA SER A 21 -23.73 -0.65 5.90
C SER A 21 -23.35 -1.36 7.21
N GLN A 22 -24.07 -2.38 7.59
CA GLN A 22 -23.74 -3.19 8.76
C GLN A 22 -22.30 -3.71 8.63
N ILE A 23 -21.50 -3.56 9.69
CA ILE A 23 -20.15 -4.14 9.77
C ILE A 23 -20.29 -5.64 9.59
N LYS A 24 -19.75 -6.17 8.49
CA LYS A 24 -19.73 -7.59 8.22
C LYS A 24 -18.61 -8.24 9.02
N SER A 25 -18.78 -9.48 9.39
CA SER A 25 -17.81 -10.26 10.20
C SER A 25 -16.52 -10.61 9.46
N ILE A 26 -16.39 -10.24 8.17
CA ILE A 26 -15.22 -10.53 7.34
C ILE A 26 -14.32 -9.32 7.20
N ASP A 27 -13.04 -9.56 7.14
CA ASP A 27 -12.00 -8.55 6.88
C ASP A 27 -11.95 -8.13 5.39
N PHE A 28 -13.10 -8.01 4.75
CA PHE A 28 -13.30 -7.55 3.39
C PHE A 28 -14.52 -6.62 3.33
N HIS A 29 -14.34 -5.44 2.71
CA HIS A 29 -15.40 -4.46 2.52
C HIS A 29 -15.44 -4.01 1.07
N PHE A 30 -16.65 -3.89 0.56
CA PHE A 30 -16.94 -3.35 -0.75
C PHE A 30 -17.92 -2.19 -0.63
N ALA A 31 -17.66 -1.08 -1.33
CA ALA A 31 -18.60 0.03 -1.37
C ALA A 31 -18.52 0.82 -2.68
N PRO A 32 -19.63 1.46 -3.10
CA PRO A 32 -19.60 2.48 -4.13
C PRO A 32 -18.75 3.69 -3.70
N LEU A 33 -18.02 4.28 -4.64
CA LEU A 33 -17.11 5.40 -4.41
C LEU A 33 -17.86 6.66 -3.91
N GLU A 34 -19.12 6.82 -4.29
CA GLU A 34 -19.98 7.93 -3.89
C GLU A 34 -20.20 7.99 -2.38
N LYS A 35 -20.17 6.84 -1.71
CA LYS A 35 -20.26 6.76 -0.25
C LYS A 35 -19.01 7.26 0.47
N LEU A 36 -17.84 7.27 -0.20
CA LEU A 36 -16.58 7.75 0.36
C LEU A 36 -16.48 9.27 0.43
N LYS A 37 -17.18 9.97 -0.46
CA LYS A 37 -17.07 11.43 -0.60
C LYS A 37 -17.37 12.22 0.68
N SER A 38 -17.99 11.59 1.69
CA SER A 38 -18.45 12.27 2.91
C SER A 38 -17.66 11.93 4.18
N THR A 39 -16.74 10.99 4.16
CA THR A 39 -16.28 10.37 5.41
C THR A 39 -14.95 10.86 5.96
N LEU A 40 -14.00 11.29 5.14
CA LEU A 40 -12.68 11.70 5.63
C LEU A 40 -12.15 12.93 4.89
N PRO A 41 -12.20 14.12 5.51
CA PRO A 41 -11.85 15.39 4.86
C PRO A 41 -10.35 15.74 4.88
N TYR A 42 -9.46 14.83 5.29
CA TYR A 42 -8.02 15.10 5.42
C TYR A 42 -7.18 13.86 5.10
N PRO A 43 -5.88 14.04 4.83
CA PRO A 43 -4.98 12.93 4.59
C PRO A 43 -5.01 11.91 5.73
N HIS A 44 -5.09 10.62 5.40
CA HIS A 44 -5.14 9.53 6.36
C HIS A 44 -4.40 8.30 5.83
N ARG A 45 -4.26 7.28 6.66
CA ARG A 45 -3.71 5.98 6.29
C ARG A 45 -4.62 4.86 6.78
N HIS A 46 -4.46 3.69 6.17
CA HIS A 46 -5.18 2.48 6.53
C HIS A 46 -4.24 1.41 7.08
N ASP A 47 -4.75 0.50 7.88
CA ASP A 47 -4.06 -0.75 8.28
C ASP A 47 -4.40 -1.93 7.37
N PHE A 48 -5.13 -1.69 6.28
CA PHE A 48 -5.61 -2.65 5.31
C PHE A 48 -5.21 -2.25 3.87
N TYR A 49 -5.34 -3.21 2.94
CA TYR A 49 -5.19 -2.96 1.51
C TYR A 49 -6.44 -2.25 0.98
N HIS A 50 -6.23 -1.18 0.23
CA HIS A 50 -7.28 -0.36 -0.33
C HIS A 50 -7.15 -0.29 -1.85
N VAL A 51 -8.17 -0.78 -2.56
CA VAL A 51 -8.28 -0.72 -4.01
C VAL A 51 -9.42 0.22 -4.37
N VAL A 52 -9.13 1.22 -5.18
CA VAL A 52 -10.14 2.15 -5.72
C VAL A 52 -10.18 2.05 -7.22
N TRP A 53 -11.35 1.85 -7.78
CA TRP A 53 -11.58 1.92 -9.21
C TRP A 53 -12.51 3.09 -9.52
N VAL A 54 -11.99 4.15 -10.14
CA VAL A 54 -12.79 5.26 -10.64
C VAL A 54 -13.24 4.93 -12.06
N THR A 55 -14.54 4.79 -12.25
CA THR A 55 -15.15 4.43 -13.54
C THR A 55 -15.53 5.66 -14.37
N CYS A 56 -15.90 6.75 -13.70
CA CYS A 56 -16.24 8.03 -14.31
C CYS A 56 -15.78 9.19 -13.43
N GLY A 57 -15.67 10.37 -14.00
CA GLY A 57 -15.26 11.58 -13.29
C GLY A 57 -13.77 11.90 -13.44
N SER A 58 -13.35 12.92 -12.71
CA SER A 58 -11.99 13.47 -12.74
C SER A 58 -11.55 13.91 -11.35
N GLY A 59 -10.29 14.32 -11.23
CA GLY A 59 -9.73 14.80 -9.97
C GLY A 59 -8.27 14.47 -9.81
N HIS A 60 -7.84 14.33 -8.57
CA HIS A 60 -6.50 13.85 -8.26
C HIS A 60 -6.49 13.02 -6.99
N HIS A 61 -5.54 12.11 -6.92
CA HIS A 61 -5.24 11.29 -5.76
C HIS A 61 -3.78 11.52 -5.36
N ILE A 62 -3.53 11.90 -4.13
CA ILE A 62 -2.19 12.05 -3.59
C ILE A 62 -1.91 10.80 -2.75
N ILE A 63 -0.86 10.06 -3.07
CA ILE A 63 -0.43 8.86 -2.34
C ILE A 63 1.06 9.02 -2.01
N ASP A 64 1.43 8.99 -0.73
CA ASP A 64 2.80 9.18 -0.24
C ASP A 64 3.52 10.39 -0.87
N SER A 65 2.78 11.51 -1.03
CA SER A 65 3.27 12.77 -1.64
C SER A 65 3.42 12.76 -3.16
N ILE A 66 3.00 11.70 -3.85
CA ILE A 66 2.95 11.64 -5.31
C ILE A 66 1.51 11.93 -5.74
N ARG A 67 1.36 12.92 -6.62
CA ARG A 67 0.07 13.29 -7.17
C ARG A 67 -0.20 12.53 -8.46
N TYR A 68 -1.31 11.81 -8.48
CA TYR A 68 -1.83 11.09 -9.64
C TYR A 68 -3.08 11.79 -10.16
N GLU A 69 -3.19 11.91 -11.47
CA GLU A 69 -4.40 12.39 -12.13
C GLU A 69 -5.47 11.29 -12.12
N VAL A 70 -6.71 11.65 -11.82
CA VAL A 70 -7.85 10.74 -11.90
C VAL A 70 -8.55 10.92 -13.24
N LYS A 71 -8.71 9.82 -13.97
CA LYS A 71 -9.43 9.72 -15.25
C LYS A 71 -10.41 8.55 -15.19
N PRO A 72 -11.40 8.49 -16.07
CA PRO A 72 -12.23 7.29 -16.21
C PRO A 72 -11.37 6.02 -16.40
N ASN A 73 -11.78 4.95 -15.75
CA ASN A 73 -11.07 3.67 -15.73
C ASN A 73 -9.66 3.74 -15.11
N THR A 74 -9.48 4.54 -14.05
CA THR A 74 -8.27 4.53 -13.23
C THR A 74 -8.47 3.63 -12.01
N LEU A 75 -7.53 2.70 -11.80
CA LEU A 75 -7.41 1.88 -10.59
C LEU A 75 -6.27 2.41 -9.73
N PHE A 76 -6.53 2.50 -8.43
CA PHE A 76 -5.52 2.82 -7.42
C PHE A 76 -5.36 1.64 -6.47
N PHE A 77 -4.12 1.36 -6.12
CA PHE A 77 -3.75 0.28 -5.21
C PHE A 77 -2.90 0.84 -4.08
N MET A 78 -3.39 0.69 -2.87
CA MET A 78 -2.71 1.16 -1.67
C MET A 78 -2.52 0.01 -0.69
N ALA A 79 -1.31 -0.09 -0.19
CA ALA A 79 -0.97 -1.03 0.87
C ALA A 79 -1.10 -0.38 2.25
N PRO A 80 -1.20 -1.18 3.32
CA PRO A 80 -1.25 -0.67 4.69
C PRO A 80 -0.15 0.35 4.98
N GLY A 81 -0.50 1.41 5.69
CA GLY A 81 0.43 2.47 6.10
C GLY A 81 0.67 3.57 5.06
N GLN A 82 0.25 3.43 3.80
CA GLN A 82 0.36 4.52 2.82
C GLN A 82 -0.61 5.64 3.17
N ILE A 83 -0.10 6.87 3.11
CA ILE A 83 -0.90 8.06 3.37
C ILE A 83 -1.50 8.53 2.06
N HIS A 84 -2.78 8.84 2.07
CA HIS A 84 -3.44 9.32 0.88
C HIS A 84 -4.51 10.38 1.15
N ASP A 85 -4.82 11.13 0.09
CA ASP A 85 -5.85 12.13 0.03
C ASP A 85 -6.48 12.15 -1.36
N PHE A 86 -7.81 12.20 -1.43
CA PHE A 86 -8.60 12.16 -2.63
C PHE A 86 -9.37 13.46 -2.85
N VAL A 87 -9.22 14.04 -4.03
CA VAL A 87 -10.09 15.13 -4.49
C VAL A 87 -10.74 14.68 -5.81
N LEU A 88 -12.04 14.50 -5.78
CA LEU A 88 -12.82 13.99 -6.91
C LEU A 88 -13.89 15.00 -7.32
N SER A 89 -14.21 15.02 -8.62
CA SER A 89 -15.36 15.76 -9.15
C SER A 89 -16.68 15.19 -8.59
N GLU A 90 -17.74 16.00 -8.58
CA GLU A 90 -19.04 15.59 -8.04
C GLU A 90 -19.67 14.42 -8.78
N ASP A 91 -19.39 14.31 -10.08
CA ASP A 91 -19.86 13.24 -10.96
C ASP A 91 -19.00 11.97 -10.91
N ALA A 92 -17.94 11.96 -10.10
CA ALA A 92 -17.08 10.78 -10.02
C ALA A 92 -17.83 9.59 -9.43
N THR A 93 -17.76 8.47 -10.14
CA THR A 93 -18.35 7.18 -9.77
C THR A 93 -17.30 6.09 -9.78
N GLY A 94 -17.55 5.02 -9.05
CA GLY A 94 -16.63 3.90 -8.99
C GLY A 94 -16.87 2.99 -7.79
N PHE A 95 -15.82 2.28 -7.40
CA PHE A 95 -15.89 1.26 -6.36
C PHE A 95 -14.65 1.26 -5.51
N THR A 96 -14.83 0.81 -4.27
CA THR A 96 -13.72 0.50 -3.37
C THR A 96 -13.82 -0.93 -2.87
N MET A 97 -12.65 -1.56 -2.75
CA MET A 97 -12.48 -2.85 -2.11
C MET A 97 -11.38 -2.72 -1.05
N ASN A 98 -11.71 -3.07 0.17
CA ASN A 98 -10.80 -3.03 1.31
C ASN A 98 -10.67 -4.42 1.88
N PHE A 99 -9.47 -4.85 2.20
CA PHE A 99 -9.26 -6.17 2.81
C PHE A 99 -8.01 -6.17 3.68
N SER A 100 -8.11 -6.88 4.80
CA SER A 100 -6.99 -7.02 5.71
C SER A 100 -5.89 -7.92 5.13
N PRO A 101 -4.64 -7.78 5.61
CA PRO A 101 -3.58 -8.73 5.30
C PRO A 101 -3.97 -10.17 5.68
N GLU A 102 -4.70 -10.33 6.78
CA GLU A 102 -5.16 -11.60 7.31
C GLU A 102 -6.18 -12.26 6.39
N PHE A 103 -7.16 -11.52 5.86
CA PHE A 103 -8.15 -12.03 4.90
C PHE A 103 -7.48 -12.71 3.71
N PHE A 104 -6.40 -12.13 3.21
CA PHE A 104 -5.68 -12.71 2.08
C PHE A 104 -4.75 -13.85 2.47
N ALA A 105 -4.13 -13.79 3.65
CA ALA A 105 -3.17 -14.79 4.12
C ALA A 105 -3.84 -16.07 4.61
N PHE A 106 -5.01 -15.98 5.26
CA PHE A 106 -5.63 -17.09 6.00
C PHE A 106 -6.07 -18.24 5.08
N LYS A 107 -6.44 -17.94 3.85
CA LYS A 107 -6.96 -18.93 2.89
C LYS A 107 -5.91 -19.46 1.90
N THR A 108 -4.68 -18.98 2.00
CA THR A 108 -3.58 -19.51 1.18
C THR A 108 -2.88 -20.65 1.90
N HIS A 109 -3.33 -21.88 1.71
CA HIS A 109 -2.50 -23.08 1.95
C HIS A 109 -1.30 -23.15 0.98
N SER A 110 -1.26 -22.29 -0.03
CA SER A 110 -0.14 -22.11 -0.94
C SER A 110 0.74 -20.96 -0.48
N ARG A 111 2.05 -21.10 -0.65
CA ARG A 111 3.12 -20.13 -0.28
C ARG A 111 3.05 -18.76 -1.00
N GLN A 112 1.91 -18.42 -1.61
CA GLN A 112 1.72 -17.16 -2.34
C GLN A 112 1.12 -16.11 -1.40
N SER A 113 1.88 -15.07 -1.11
CA SER A 113 1.48 -13.88 -0.38
C SER A 113 0.97 -12.79 -1.34
N LEU A 114 0.27 -11.77 -0.83
CA LEU A 114 -0.03 -10.53 -1.58
C LEU A 114 1.24 -9.83 -2.10
N THR A 115 2.36 -10.01 -1.39
CA THR A 115 3.68 -9.56 -1.86
C THR A 115 4.14 -10.22 -3.17
N ASP A 116 3.44 -11.28 -3.60
CA ASP A 116 3.66 -11.94 -4.89
C ASP A 116 2.90 -11.26 -6.04
N ILE A 117 2.04 -10.31 -5.71
CA ILE A 117 1.28 -9.53 -6.69
C ILE A 117 2.00 -8.17 -6.83
N PRO A 118 2.66 -7.89 -7.97
CA PRO A 118 3.49 -6.70 -8.16
C PRO A 118 2.76 -5.36 -7.96
N ILE A 119 1.43 -5.35 -7.97
CA ILE A 119 0.58 -4.18 -7.85
C ILE A 119 0.71 -3.49 -6.49
N PHE A 120 0.97 -4.27 -5.42
CA PHE A 120 1.17 -3.75 -4.07
C PHE A 120 2.65 -3.59 -3.72
N ASP A 121 3.52 -3.59 -4.72
CA ASP A 121 4.94 -3.42 -4.51
C ASP A 121 5.27 -1.93 -4.31
N PHE A 122 5.71 -1.57 -3.11
CA PHE A 122 6.07 -0.20 -2.72
C PHE A 122 7.18 0.42 -3.57
N GLU A 123 7.97 -0.39 -4.26
CA GLU A 123 9.03 0.08 -5.16
C GLU A 123 8.51 0.42 -6.55
N ASN A 124 7.40 -0.18 -6.96
CA ASN A 124 6.68 0.27 -8.14
C ASN A 124 5.88 1.52 -7.75
N LEU A 125 6.45 2.70 -8.00
CA LEU A 125 5.87 4.03 -7.78
C LEU A 125 4.52 4.26 -8.49
N ASN A 126 3.96 3.25 -9.12
CA ASN A 126 2.68 3.31 -9.82
C ASN A 126 1.55 2.75 -8.97
N SER A 127 1.16 3.50 -7.92
CA SER A 127 -0.10 3.23 -7.22
C SER A 127 -1.33 3.47 -8.10
N ALA A 128 -1.18 4.01 -9.31
CA ALA A 128 -2.24 4.26 -10.28
C ALA A 128 -2.04 3.44 -11.56
N LEU A 129 -3.10 2.80 -12.02
CA LEU A 129 -3.16 2.05 -13.28
C LEU A 129 -4.31 2.57 -14.14
N TYR A 130 -3.98 3.04 -15.33
CA TYR A 130 -4.95 3.46 -16.34
C TYR A 130 -5.26 2.27 -17.27
N ILE A 131 -6.51 1.86 -17.35
CA ILE A 131 -6.93 0.74 -18.18
C ILE A 131 -7.85 1.18 -19.32
N ASP A 132 -7.74 0.49 -20.45
CA ASP A 132 -8.63 0.69 -21.58
C ASP A 132 -10.03 0.08 -21.33
N GLU A 133 -10.97 0.44 -22.16
CA GLU A 133 -12.36 0.02 -22.05
C GLU A 133 -12.54 -1.51 -22.14
N SER A 134 -11.73 -2.19 -22.94
CA SER A 134 -11.80 -3.65 -23.07
C SER A 134 -11.40 -4.36 -21.78
N ARG A 135 -10.31 -3.89 -21.17
CA ARG A 135 -9.84 -4.38 -19.86
C ARG A 135 -10.83 -4.04 -18.75
N ALA A 136 -11.37 -2.81 -18.77
CA ALA A 136 -12.40 -2.39 -17.83
C ALA A 136 -13.62 -3.34 -17.87
N LYS A 137 -14.12 -3.67 -19.05
CA LYS A 137 -15.22 -4.65 -19.22
C LYS A 137 -14.86 -6.03 -18.65
N SER A 138 -13.64 -6.53 -18.92
CA SER A 138 -13.20 -7.83 -18.42
C SER A 138 -13.07 -7.87 -16.89
N LEU A 139 -12.63 -6.77 -16.27
CA LEU A 139 -12.52 -6.65 -14.81
C LEU A 139 -13.89 -6.45 -14.17
N ARG A 140 -14.80 -5.74 -14.85
CA ARG A 140 -16.15 -5.50 -14.36
C ARG A 140 -16.92 -6.79 -14.11
N VAL A 141 -16.82 -7.78 -15.02
CA VAL A 141 -17.45 -9.10 -14.83
C VAL A 141 -17.01 -9.75 -13.52
N VAL A 142 -15.73 -9.66 -13.18
CA VAL A 142 -15.21 -10.23 -11.92
C VAL A 142 -15.72 -9.42 -10.71
N LEU A 143 -15.75 -8.09 -10.85
CA LEU A 143 -16.25 -7.21 -9.80
C LEU A 143 -17.74 -7.45 -9.52
N ASP A 144 -18.56 -7.62 -10.57
CA ASP A 144 -19.99 -7.87 -10.43
C ASP A 144 -20.24 -9.19 -9.67
N SER A 145 -19.40 -10.23 -9.91
CA SER A 145 -19.44 -11.48 -9.12
C SER A 145 -19.07 -11.26 -7.66
N ILE A 146 -18.09 -10.39 -7.36
CA ILE A 146 -17.77 -10.02 -5.97
C ILE A 146 -18.95 -9.31 -5.30
N ILE A 147 -19.60 -8.40 -6.02
CA ILE A 147 -20.77 -7.65 -5.51
C ILE A 147 -21.92 -8.59 -5.19
N GLU A 148 -22.21 -9.52 -6.10
CA GLU A 148 -23.26 -10.50 -5.93
C GLU A 148 -23.05 -11.33 -4.64
N GLU A 149 -21.89 -11.93 -4.49
CA GLU A 149 -21.54 -12.71 -3.29
C GLU A 149 -21.53 -11.85 -2.01
N TYR A 150 -20.98 -10.64 -2.09
CA TYR A 150 -20.94 -9.71 -0.96
C TYR A 150 -22.34 -9.27 -0.52
N THR A 151 -23.31 -9.29 -1.42
CA THR A 151 -24.69 -8.87 -1.13
C THR A 151 -25.56 -10.05 -0.67
N ALA A 152 -25.37 -11.22 -1.27
CA ALA A 152 -26.20 -12.40 -1.01
C ALA A 152 -25.82 -13.08 0.33
N GLU A 153 -24.56 -13.06 0.73
CA GLU A 153 -24.05 -13.69 1.96
C GLU A 153 -24.41 -15.17 2.10
N GLU A 154 -24.43 -15.90 0.98
CA GLU A 154 -24.72 -17.33 0.99
C GLU A 154 -23.58 -18.13 1.67
N SER A 155 -23.86 -19.36 2.06
CA SER A 155 -22.86 -20.21 2.70
C SER A 155 -21.59 -20.32 1.86
N GLY A 156 -20.43 -19.93 2.42
CA GLY A 156 -19.14 -19.95 1.75
C GLY A 156 -18.81 -18.69 0.92
N TYR A 157 -19.64 -17.65 0.98
CA TYR A 157 -19.43 -16.39 0.24
C TYR A 157 -18.04 -15.78 0.46
N GLU A 158 -17.46 -15.92 1.64
CA GLU A 158 -16.11 -15.42 1.94
C GLU A 158 -15.05 -16.10 1.07
N ASP A 159 -15.17 -17.41 0.83
CA ASP A 159 -14.24 -18.18 -0.02
C ASP A 159 -14.40 -17.80 -1.48
N VAL A 160 -15.64 -17.55 -1.90
CA VAL A 160 -15.96 -17.10 -3.26
C VAL A 160 -15.43 -15.69 -3.51
N ILE A 161 -15.68 -14.74 -2.60
CA ILE A 161 -15.13 -13.38 -2.66
C ILE A 161 -13.59 -13.42 -2.74
N TRP A 162 -12.96 -14.22 -1.87
CA TRP A 162 -11.50 -14.37 -1.88
C TRP A 162 -10.99 -14.89 -3.24
N SER A 163 -11.68 -15.85 -3.83
CA SER A 163 -11.32 -16.41 -5.12
C SER A 163 -11.46 -15.38 -6.26
N TYR A 164 -12.54 -14.63 -6.29
CA TYR A 164 -12.76 -13.56 -7.27
C TYR A 164 -11.81 -12.39 -7.06
N LEU A 165 -11.52 -11.99 -5.82
CA LEU A 165 -10.51 -10.97 -5.53
C LEU A 165 -9.15 -11.38 -6.08
N ARG A 166 -8.76 -12.64 -5.89
CA ARG A 166 -7.52 -13.17 -6.44
C ARG A 166 -7.50 -13.14 -7.97
N ILE A 167 -8.60 -13.55 -8.61
CA ILE A 167 -8.74 -13.47 -10.08
C ILE A 167 -8.62 -12.01 -10.54
N PHE A 168 -9.29 -11.08 -9.85
CA PHE A 168 -9.23 -9.66 -10.15
C PHE A 168 -7.79 -9.15 -10.10
N LEU A 169 -7.09 -9.38 -9.00
CA LEU A 169 -5.71 -8.93 -8.81
C LEU A 169 -4.74 -9.55 -9.83
N ILE A 170 -4.90 -10.83 -10.19
CA ILE A 170 -4.10 -11.48 -11.24
C ILE A 170 -4.39 -10.86 -12.61
N LYS A 171 -5.65 -10.61 -12.96
CA LYS A 171 -6.00 -9.95 -14.22
C LYS A 171 -5.38 -8.56 -14.31
N VAL A 172 -5.44 -7.79 -13.22
CA VAL A 172 -4.81 -6.46 -13.16
C VAL A 172 -3.29 -6.58 -13.28
N SER A 173 -2.63 -7.48 -12.57
CA SER A 173 -1.17 -7.64 -12.63
C SER A 173 -0.65 -7.96 -14.03
N ARG A 174 -1.43 -8.68 -14.83
CA ARG A 174 -1.10 -8.97 -16.23
C ARG A 174 -1.12 -7.73 -17.12
N THR A 175 -1.73 -6.65 -16.69
CA THR A 175 -1.73 -5.38 -17.45
C THR A 175 -0.48 -4.54 -17.19
N THR A 176 0.19 -4.78 -16.07
CA THR A 176 1.40 -4.04 -15.66
C THR A 176 2.70 -4.80 -15.98
N ALA A 177 2.60 -6.10 -16.26
CA ALA A 177 3.77 -6.91 -16.59
C ALA A 177 4.32 -6.51 -17.98
N PRO A 178 5.62 -6.17 -18.11
CA PRO A 178 6.25 -6.21 -19.42
C PRO A 178 6.14 -7.65 -19.96
N ASP A 179 6.03 -7.82 -21.28
CA ASP A 179 5.86 -9.09 -22.03
C ASP A 179 6.99 -10.12 -21.78
N SER A 180 7.28 -10.46 -20.55
CA SER A 180 8.24 -11.48 -20.18
C SER A 180 7.54 -12.76 -19.74
N THR A 181 7.33 -13.63 -20.71
CA THR A 181 7.01 -15.06 -20.52
C THR A 181 8.16 -15.77 -19.79
N THR A 182 8.16 -15.75 -18.46
CA THR A 182 9.00 -16.67 -17.68
C THR A 182 8.24 -17.14 -16.45
N ASP A 183 7.59 -18.26 -16.62
CA ASP A 183 6.68 -18.91 -15.66
C ASP A 183 7.42 -19.76 -14.59
N LEU A 184 8.69 -19.50 -14.37
CA LEU A 184 9.48 -20.12 -13.31
C LEU A 184 10.03 -19.02 -12.40
N SER A 185 9.33 -18.76 -11.29
CA SER A 185 9.90 -17.89 -10.26
C SER A 185 11.23 -18.49 -9.79
N THR A 186 12.31 -17.78 -10.05
CA THR A 186 13.65 -18.23 -9.63
C THR A 186 13.72 -18.29 -8.10
N ARG A 187 14.67 -19.10 -7.58
CA ARG A 187 14.94 -19.14 -6.12
C ARG A 187 15.17 -17.73 -5.54
N SER A 188 15.82 -16.87 -6.31
CA SER A 188 16.07 -15.46 -5.96
C SER A 188 14.77 -14.64 -5.84
N GLN A 189 13.84 -14.79 -6.78
CA GLN A 189 12.54 -14.14 -6.73
C GLN A 189 11.72 -14.56 -5.50
N LEU A 190 11.67 -15.87 -5.21
CA LEU A 190 10.99 -16.39 -4.03
C LEU A 190 11.60 -15.86 -2.73
N LEU A 191 12.93 -15.82 -2.63
CA LEU A 191 13.62 -15.29 -1.45
C LEU A 191 13.37 -13.79 -1.29
N SER A 192 13.44 -13.03 -2.38
CA SER A 192 13.19 -11.59 -2.37
C SER A 192 11.75 -11.24 -1.95
N ARG A 193 10.75 -12.00 -2.40
CA ARG A 193 9.36 -11.86 -1.95
C ARG A 193 9.21 -12.11 -0.44
N ARG A 194 9.82 -13.19 0.06
CA ARG A 194 9.82 -13.47 1.51
C ARG A 194 10.52 -12.37 2.30
N PHE A 195 11.60 -11.82 1.76
CA PHE A 195 12.31 -10.69 2.37
C PHE A 195 11.41 -9.44 2.41
N LYS A 196 10.75 -9.06 1.32
CA LYS A 196 9.82 -7.92 1.30
C LYS A 196 8.72 -8.08 2.35
N SER A 197 8.09 -9.24 2.42
CA SER A 197 7.07 -9.52 3.45
C SER A 197 7.61 -9.41 4.88
N ALA A 198 8.84 -9.86 5.12
CA ALA A 198 9.48 -9.73 6.42
C ALA A 198 9.85 -8.27 6.73
N LEU A 199 10.31 -7.52 5.72
CA LEU A 199 10.67 -6.11 5.82
C LEU A 199 9.46 -5.28 6.23
N GLU A 200 8.32 -5.42 5.57
CA GLU A 200 7.10 -4.68 5.90
C GLU A 200 6.63 -4.88 7.34
N LYS A 201 6.79 -6.09 7.86
CA LYS A 201 6.38 -6.41 9.24
C LYS A 201 7.35 -5.93 10.31
N ASN A 202 8.63 -5.72 9.96
CA ASN A 202 9.69 -5.59 10.96
C ASN A 202 10.62 -4.40 10.76
N PHE A 203 10.42 -3.53 9.78
CA PHE A 203 11.36 -2.45 9.41
C PHE A 203 11.63 -1.44 10.53
N ILE A 204 10.73 -1.33 11.52
CA ILE A 204 10.94 -0.49 12.71
C ILE A 204 11.88 -1.15 13.70
N THR A 205 11.79 -2.48 13.83
CA THR A 205 12.53 -3.25 14.83
C THR A 205 13.88 -3.71 14.32
N PHE A 206 13.97 -4.06 13.03
CA PHE A 206 15.16 -4.62 12.41
C PHE A 206 15.66 -3.72 11.28
N ASN A 207 16.82 -3.11 11.50
CA ASN A 207 17.44 -2.16 10.57
C ASN A 207 18.64 -2.74 9.82
N GLU A 208 19.05 -3.98 10.12
CA GLU A 208 20.22 -4.61 9.56
C GLU A 208 19.88 -5.84 8.71
N THR A 209 20.66 -6.05 7.66
CA THR A 209 20.49 -7.20 6.74
C THR A 209 20.60 -8.54 7.46
N ILE A 210 21.45 -8.61 8.50
CA ILE A 210 21.71 -9.84 9.26
C ILE A 210 20.45 -10.37 9.95
N ASP A 211 19.58 -9.49 10.43
CA ASP A 211 18.35 -9.89 11.13
C ASP A 211 17.37 -10.56 10.18
N TYR A 212 17.21 -10.00 9.00
CA TYR A 212 16.39 -10.59 7.94
C TYR A 212 17.00 -11.89 7.39
N ALA A 213 18.31 -11.95 7.25
CA ALA A 213 19.00 -13.15 6.82
C ALA A 213 18.78 -14.31 7.81
N ARG A 214 18.86 -14.03 9.13
CA ARG A 214 18.55 -14.99 10.20
C ARG A 214 17.09 -15.43 10.15
N MET A 215 16.16 -14.49 10.04
CA MET A 215 14.72 -14.76 9.96
C MET A 215 14.37 -15.65 8.77
N LEU A 216 15.02 -15.43 7.64
CA LEU A 216 14.82 -16.18 6.40
C LEU A 216 15.65 -17.45 6.28
N LYS A 217 16.51 -17.72 7.29
CA LYS A 217 17.41 -18.89 7.34
C LYS A 217 18.37 -18.95 6.15
N VAL A 218 18.95 -17.81 5.79
CA VAL A 218 19.96 -17.65 4.74
C VAL A 218 21.13 -16.81 5.24
N THR A 219 22.22 -16.74 4.47
CA THR A 219 23.31 -15.79 4.74
C THR A 219 22.98 -14.41 4.15
N GLU A 220 23.58 -13.34 4.70
CA GLU A 220 23.43 -11.97 4.15
C GLU A 220 23.88 -11.91 2.68
N ARG A 221 24.93 -12.64 2.32
CA ARG A 221 25.40 -12.72 0.94
C ARG A 221 24.31 -13.27 0.01
N VAL A 222 23.68 -14.38 0.38
CA VAL A 222 22.60 -15.02 -0.39
C VAL A 222 21.39 -14.09 -0.48
N LEU A 223 21.04 -13.40 0.61
CA LEU A 223 19.94 -12.43 0.62
C LEU A 223 20.23 -11.25 -0.30
N ASN A 224 21.41 -10.64 -0.19
CA ASN A 224 21.81 -9.51 -1.03
C ASN A 224 21.90 -9.88 -2.51
N GLU A 225 22.38 -11.09 -2.83
CA GLU A 225 22.44 -11.57 -4.20
C GLU A 225 21.03 -11.79 -4.79
N ALA A 226 20.15 -12.41 -4.02
CA ALA A 226 18.76 -12.65 -4.43
C ALA A 226 18.00 -11.33 -4.66
N THR A 227 18.10 -10.36 -3.73
CA THR A 227 17.43 -9.06 -3.86
C THR A 227 18.00 -8.26 -5.02
N ARG A 228 19.32 -8.29 -5.24
CA ARG A 228 19.95 -7.62 -6.38
C ARG A 228 19.51 -8.21 -7.72
N GLN A 229 19.41 -9.54 -7.81
CA GLN A 229 18.94 -10.21 -9.02
C GLN A 229 17.46 -9.97 -9.32
N ALA A 230 16.62 -10.00 -8.29
CA ALA A 230 15.18 -9.93 -8.47
C ALA A 230 14.62 -8.49 -8.47
N LEU A 231 15.28 -7.56 -7.75
CA LEU A 231 14.78 -6.21 -7.47
C LEU A 231 15.76 -5.09 -7.87
N GLY A 232 16.96 -5.43 -8.34
CA GLY A 232 17.98 -4.45 -8.71
C GLY A 232 18.77 -3.86 -7.52
N ASN A 233 18.27 -3.98 -6.30
CA ASN A 233 18.82 -3.37 -5.08
C ASN A 233 19.30 -4.42 -4.07
N THR A 234 20.27 -4.05 -3.21
CA THR A 234 20.65 -4.92 -2.08
C THR A 234 19.60 -4.86 -0.96
N ALA A 235 19.54 -5.90 -0.13
CA ALA A 235 18.65 -5.90 1.03
C ALA A 235 18.89 -4.69 1.95
N ALA A 236 20.14 -4.28 2.16
CA ALA A 236 20.48 -3.09 2.94
C ALA A 236 19.94 -1.78 2.32
N GLN A 237 19.91 -1.68 1.00
CA GLN A 237 19.30 -0.54 0.30
C GLN A 237 17.79 -0.53 0.50
N LEU A 238 17.13 -1.67 0.30
CA LEU A 238 15.68 -1.82 0.47
C LEU A 238 15.21 -1.52 1.90
N ILE A 239 15.94 -2.01 2.90
CA ILE A 239 15.66 -1.69 4.32
C ILE A 239 15.73 -0.17 4.52
N ARG A 240 16.79 0.45 4.04
CA ARG A 240 16.99 1.90 4.18
C ARG A 240 15.89 2.69 3.48
N GLU A 241 15.54 2.32 2.26
CA GLU A 241 14.47 2.95 1.47
C GLU A 241 13.14 2.89 2.20
N ARG A 242 12.80 1.72 2.77
CA ARG A 242 11.57 1.55 3.53
C ARG A 242 11.52 2.41 4.79
N VAL A 243 12.62 2.46 5.55
CA VAL A 243 12.73 3.31 6.75
C VAL A 243 12.65 4.79 6.37
N MET A 244 13.30 5.21 5.28
CA MET A 244 13.25 6.60 4.81
C MET A 244 11.86 6.99 4.27
N LEU A 245 11.13 6.05 3.69
CA LEU A 245 9.74 6.28 3.29
C LEU A 245 8.87 6.59 4.52
N GLU A 246 9.00 5.80 5.59
CA GLU A 246 8.27 6.06 6.83
C GLU A 246 8.70 7.39 7.48
N ALA A 247 10.00 7.70 7.45
CA ALA A 247 10.50 8.98 7.91
C ALA A 247 9.85 10.17 7.17
N LYS A 248 9.73 10.08 5.84
CA LYS A 248 9.05 11.10 5.03
C LYS A 248 7.58 11.24 5.45
N ARG A 249 6.86 10.12 5.63
CA ARG A 249 5.45 10.12 6.09
C ARG A 249 5.31 10.83 7.44
N LEU A 250 6.11 10.47 8.42
CA LEU A 250 6.09 11.09 9.74
C LEU A 250 6.45 12.58 9.70
N LEU A 251 7.42 12.98 8.88
CA LEU A 251 7.80 14.38 8.73
C LEU A 251 6.71 15.23 8.10
N LEU A 252 5.96 14.70 7.16
CA LEU A 252 4.93 15.42 6.41
C LEU A 252 3.61 15.52 7.17
N HIS A 253 3.28 14.48 7.92
CA HIS A 253 1.93 14.28 8.43
C HIS A 253 1.86 14.16 9.95
N SER A 254 2.93 14.51 10.66
CA SER A 254 2.90 14.63 12.12
C SER A 254 3.72 15.84 12.58
N GLU A 255 3.40 16.35 13.77
CA GLU A 255 4.14 17.45 14.40
C GLU A 255 5.21 16.96 15.40
N ILE A 256 5.39 15.63 15.51
CA ILE A 256 6.41 15.08 16.41
C ILE A 256 7.81 15.55 16.01
N SER A 257 8.68 15.69 16.98
CA SER A 257 10.05 16.20 16.77
C SER A 257 10.87 15.26 15.90
N VAL A 258 11.91 15.79 15.26
CA VAL A 258 12.85 14.97 14.47
C VAL A 258 13.55 13.91 15.36
N ALA A 259 13.76 14.22 16.63
CA ALA A 259 14.34 13.29 17.59
C ALA A 259 13.39 12.12 17.89
N GLU A 260 12.10 12.39 18.10
CA GLU A 260 11.07 11.35 18.27
C GLU A 260 10.88 10.49 17.01
N ILE A 261 10.97 11.10 15.82
CA ILE A 261 10.94 10.33 14.56
C ILE A 261 12.14 9.37 14.50
N ALA A 262 13.33 9.84 14.83
CA ALA A 262 14.52 9.00 14.85
C ALA A 262 14.38 7.83 15.83
N GLU A 263 13.91 8.08 17.05
CA GLU A 263 13.64 7.05 18.05
C GLU A 263 12.61 6.04 17.59
N ARG A 264 11.47 6.49 17.05
CA ARG A 264 10.41 5.61 16.51
C ARG A 264 10.88 4.72 15.35
N LEU A 265 11.86 5.18 14.59
CA LEU A 265 12.45 4.44 13.46
C LEU A 265 13.67 3.59 13.87
N GLY A 266 13.95 3.48 15.18
CA GLY A 266 15.02 2.65 15.71
C GLY A 266 16.42 3.24 15.55
N PHE A 267 16.56 4.57 15.48
CA PHE A 267 17.85 5.25 15.50
C PHE A 267 18.20 5.73 16.91
N ASP A 268 19.33 5.27 17.44
CA ASP A 268 19.83 5.69 18.74
C ASP A 268 20.33 7.16 18.75
N ASP A 269 20.80 7.67 17.60
CA ASP A 269 21.29 9.04 17.45
C ASP A 269 20.47 9.84 16.41
N PRO A 270 19.67 10.83 16.84
CA PRO A 270 18.92 11.70 15.95
C PRO A 270 19.80 12.50 14.96
N ALA A 271 21.06 12.76 15.31
CA ALA A 271 21.98 13.43 14.40
C ALA A 271 22.43 12.48 13.28
N TYR A 272 22.66 11.21 13.61
CA TYR A 272 22.92 10.18 12.60
C TYR A 272 21.72 9.97 11.67
N PHE A 273 20.52 9.87 12.22
CA PHE A 273 19.28 9.84 11.42
C PHE A 273 19.21 11.02 10.44
N SER A 274 19.44 12.25 10.94
CA SER A 274 19.38 13.45 10.09
C SER A 274 20.40 13.43 8.96
N ARG A 275 21.61 12.92 9.20
CA ARG A 275 22.64 12.72 8.16
C ARG A 275 22.20 11.68 7.13
N CYS A 276 21.67 10.53 7.58
CA CYS A 276 21.15 9.48 6.71
C CYS A 276 19.99 9.99 5.85
N PHE A 277 19.05 10.70 6.45
CA PHE A 277 17.90 11.27 5.77
C PHE A 277 18.33 12.29 4.71
N LYS A 278 19.23 13.22 5.06
CA LYS A 278 19.78 14.20 4.12
C LYS A 278 20.52 13.54 2.95
N LYS A 279 21.28 12.48 3.22
CA LYS A 279 21.99 11.71 2.18
C LYS A 279 20.99 11.05 1.21
N HIS A 280 19.82 10.60 1.71
CA HIS A 280 18.81 9.92 0.90
C HIS A 280 17.91 10.90 0.14
N THR A 281 17.57 12.05 0.73
CA THR A 281 16.57 12.99 0.20
C THR A 281 17.17 14.29 -0.35
N SER A 282 18.49 14.49 -0.18
CA SER A 282 19.23 15.74 -0.46
C SER A 282 18.79 16.93 0.40
N ARG A 283 17.88 16.74 1.37
CA ARG A 283 17.38 17.77 2.28
C ARG A 283 17.46 17.28 3.73
N SER A 284 17.67 18.17 4.67
CA SER A 284 17.53 17.80 6.08
C SER A 284 16.07 17.52 6.43
N PRO A 285 15.78 16.75 7.51
CA PRO A 285 14.41 16.49 7.95
C PRO A 285 13.59 17.77 8.15
N ILE A 286 14.19 18.81 8.73
CA ILE A 286 13.53 20.09 8.97
C ILE A 286 13.23 20.83 7.65
N GLU A 287 14.19 20.87 6.72
CA GLU A 287 13.98 21.45 5.39
C GLU A 287 12.91 20.69 4.61
N PHE A 288 12.89 19.36 4.71
CA PHE A 288 11.89 18.52 4.07
C PHE A 288 10.48 18.81 4.60
N ARG A 289 10.30 18.89 5.93
CA ARG A 289 9.02 19.26 6.56
C ARG A 289 8.54 20.65 6.09
N LYS A 290 9.43 21.64 6.07
CA LYS A 290 9.08 23.00 5.63
C LYS A 290 8.72 23.11 4.16
N SER A 291 9.40 22.36 3.29
CA SER A 291 9.20 22.47 1.85
C SER A 291 7.82 22.00 1.39
N MET A 292 7.15 21.13 2.17
CA MET A 292 5.82 20.62 1.84
C MET A 292 4.69 21.38 2.53
N ALA A 293 4.97 22.13 3.58
CA ALA A 293 3.99 23.05 4.17
C ALA A 293 3.55 24.17 3.19
N ILE A 294 4.36 24.42 2.14
CA ILE A 294 4.07 25.42 1.09
C ILE A 294 3.11 24.86 0.01
N PHE A 295 2.97 23.54 -0.12
CA PHE A 295 2.08 22.90 -1.10
C PHE A 295 0.67 22.61 -0.57
N ASN A 296 0.42 22.85 0.72
CA ASN A 296 -0.89 22.69 1.37
C ASN A 296 -1.61 24.03 1.58
N LEU A 297 -1.23 25.09 0.89
CA LEU A 297 -1.91 26.36 0.70
C LEU A 297 -2.34 26.46 -0.77
#